data_307bdd338d10ec93d72b4cded07147a6
#
_entry.id   307bdd338d10ec93d72b4cded07147a6
#
_cell.length_a   1.000
_cell.length_b   1.000
_cell.length_c   1.000
_cell.angle_alpha   90.00
_cell.angle_beta   90.00
_cell.angle_gamma   90.00
#
_symmetry.space_group_name_H-M   'P 1'
#
loop_
_entity.id
_entity.type
_entity.pdbx_description
1 polymer ?
#
loop_
_entity_poly.entity_id
_entity_poly.type
_entity_poly.pdbx_seq_one_letter_code
_entity_poly.pdbx_strand_id
1 'polypeptide(L)'
;MVKTSILIIFFSIIMSAPANNIKQLNVDTTSGATNVVSTSAGKETVTDNELIAKGAKVEKLADGFRFTEGPAVDKKGNVYFTDQPNNRILIWSVKDEKLSVFHENCGRANGLYFDKKGNLLSCSDMDNEIWKFDMDGNHVVLISDFEGKKMNGPNDLWVHPNGGIYFTDPLYKRDYWTRDPKMQQDGEYVYYLSPDYKKVMRVDSEIEKPNGIIGSPDGKHLYVADIKASKTYVYDIQPDATLTNKKLFTNMGSDGVTIDSQGNLYLTGRGVTVFNPKGEKIAHIPVEAGWTANVCFGGKDMKTLFITASENLYSIRMNVKGTR
;
A
#
# COMPACT_ATOMS: atom_id res chain seq x y z
N MET A 1 64.16 11.55 3.58
CA MET A 1 63.50 12.67 4.22
C MET A 1 63.29 13.74 3.16
N VAL A 2 62.24 13.70 2.36
CA VAL A 2 61.76 14.84 1.56
C VAL A 2 60.25 14.65 1.46
N LYS A 3 59.49 15.58 2.01
CA LYS A 3 58.04 15.67 1.90
C LYS A 3 57.72 16.35 0.56
N THR A 4 56.97 15.68 -0.29
CA THR A 4 56.45 16.29 -1.51
C THR A 4 54.95 16.50 -1.35
N SER A 5 54.57 17.79 -1.23
CA SER A 5 53.17 18.22 -1.22
C SER A 5 52.67 18.32 -2.66
N ILE A 6 51.59 17.64 -3.00
CA ILE A 6 50.89 17.79 -4.29
C ILE A 6 49.72 18.76 -4.11
N LEU A 7 49.84 19.87 -4.82
CA LEU A 7 48.80 20.92 -4.94
C LEU A 7 47.82 20.52 -6.05
N ILE A 8 46.57 20.28 -5.72
CA ILE A 8 45.50 20.05 -6.70
C ILE A 8 44.79 21.36 -6.97
N ILE A 9 44.90 21.86 -8.20
CA ILE A 9 44.24 23.08 -8.68
C ILE A 9 42.90 22.65 -9.32
N PHE A 10 41.81 23.16 -8.78
CA PHE A 10 40.48 23.05 -9.39
C PHE A 10 40.30 24.10 -10.49
N PHE A 11 40.11 23.69 -11.74
CA PHE A 11 39.66 24.53 -12.81
C PHE A 11 38.12 24.50 -12.86
N SER A 12 37.49 25.65 -12.61
CA SER A 12 36.06 25.86 -12.83
C SER A 12 35.84 26.29 -14.28
N ILE A 13 35.19 25.46 -15.06
CA ILE A 13 34.73 25.81 -16.41
C ILE A 13 33.32 26.39 -16.30
N ILE A 14 33.19 27.69 -16.56
CA ILE A 14 31.92 28.38 -16.72
C ILE A 14 31.52 28.23 -18.18
N MET A 15 30.48 27.47 -18.48
CA MET A 15 29.84 27.44 -19.78
C MET A 15 28.69 28.45 -19.81
N SER A 16 28.86 29.47 -20.65
CA SER A 16 27.85 30.46 -21.03
C SER A 16 26.91 29.86 -22.07
N ALA A 17 25.59 29.94 -21.83
CA ALA A 17 24.57 29.60 -22.82
C ALA A 17 24.26 30.80 -23.72
N PRO A 18 23.92 30.61 -24.99
CA PRO A 18 23.59 31.69 -25.91
C PRO A 18 22.16 32.19 -25.75
N ALA A 19 21.97 33.50 -25.82
CA ALA A 19 20.69 34.16 -25.82
C ALA A 19 19.94 33.91 -27.15
N ASN A 20 18.71 33.41 -27.06
CA ASN A 20 17.81 33.31 -28.19
C ASN A 20 16.78 34.44 -28.18
N ASN A 21 16.68 35.09 -29.34
CA ASN A 21 15.84 36.21 -29.71
C ASN A 21 14.36 35.99 -29.38
N ILE A 22 13.79 36.95 -28.64
CA ILE A 22 12.34 37.07 -28.46
C ILE A 22 11.84 38.02 -29.55
N LYS A 23 11.03 37.51 -30.49
CA LYS A 23 10.23 38.30 -31.40
C LYS A 23 9.06 38.92 -30.62
N GLN A 24 9.00 40.25 -30.60
CA GLN A 24 7.83 41.01 -30.14
C GLN A 24 6.66 40.75 -31.11
N LEU A 25 5.56 40.27 -30.55
CA LEU A 25 4.24 40.30 -31.20
C LEU A 25 3.46 41.47 -30.63
N ASN A 26 3.07 42.40 -31.50
CA ASN A 26 2.14 43.46 -31.16
C ASN A 26 0.77 42.89 -30.85
N VAL A 27 0.21 43.21 -29.69
CA VAL A 27 -1.18 42.90 -29.33
C VAL A 27 -2.00 44.17 -29.40
N ASP A 28 -2.97 44.15 -30.31
CA ASP A 28 -4.01 45.18 -30.42
C ASP A 28 -4.91 45.17 -29.19
N THR A 29 -5.07 46.33 -28.56
CA THR A 29 -5.99 46.57 -27.45
C THR A 29 -7.37 46.87 -27.98
N THR A 30 -8.28 45.84 -27.89
CA THR A 30 -9.72 46.11 -27.84
C THR A 30 -10.32 45.43 -26.62
N SER A 31 -11.07 46.26 -25.92
CA SER A 31 -11.74 45.99 -24.61
C SER A 31 -12.54 44.71 -24.58
N GLY A 32 -12.20 43.85 -23.64
CA GLY A 32 -13.03 42.72 -23.20
C GLY A 32 -12.63 42.33 -21.79
N ALA A 33 -13.50 42.56 -20.81
CA ALA A 33 -13.31 42.16 -19.42
C ALA A 33 -13.15 40.68 -19.32
N THR A 34 -11.93 40.18 -19.16
CA THR A 34 -11.65 38.80 -18.80
C THR A 34 -11.83 38.63 -17.31
N ASN A 35 -12.91 37.97 -16.92
CA ASN A 35 -13.06 37.41 -15.61
C ASN A 35 -11.90 36.42 -15.35
N VAL A 36 -10.91 36.86 -14.56
CA VAL A 36 -9.92 35.96 -13.98
C VAL A 36 -10.67 35.13 -12.95
N VAL A 37 -11.06 33.93 -13.35
CA VAL A 37 -11.53 32.92 -12.41
C VAL A 37 -10.31 32.51 -11.57
N SER A 38 -10.18 33.09 -10.39
CA SER A 38 -9.31 32.59 -9.34
C SER A 38 -9.83 31.19 -8.97
N THR A 39 -9.19 30.14 -9.49
CA THR A 39 -9.37 28.80 -8.97
C THR A 39 -8.71 28.75 -7.60
N SER A 40 -9.46 29.11 -6.55
CA SER A 40 -9.16 28.64 -5.20
C SER A 40 -9.10 27.11 -5.30
N ALA A 41 -8.00 26.49 -4.91
CA ALA A 41 -7.91 25.06 -4.71
C ALA A 41 -8.98 24.70 -3.66
N GLY A 42 -10.17 24.34 -4.10
CA GLY A 42 -11.26 23.91 -3.26
C GLY A 42 -10.83 22.63 -2.57
N LYS A 43 -10.93 22.61 -1.24
CA LYS A 43 -10.74 21.42 -0.44
C LYS A 43 -11.71 20.37 -0.98
N GLU A 44 -11.19 19.28 -1.56
CA GLU A 44 -12.04 18.19 -2.03
C GLU A 44 -12.85 17.65 -0.84
N THR A 45 -14.15 17.67 -0.94
CA THR A 45 -15.06 17.16 0.10
C THR A 45 -15.51 15.75 -0.27
N VAL A 46 -15.67 14.91 0.77
CA VAL A 46 -16.35 13.61 0.62
C VAL A 46 -17.75 13.89 0.05
N THR A 47 -18.05 13.36 -1.14
CA THR A 47 -19.39 13.47 -1.71
C THR A 47 -20.34 12.51 -0.99
N ASP A 48 -21.57 12.95 -0.66
CA ASP A 48 -22.60 12.07 -0.13
C ASP A 48 -22.80 10.88 -1.08
N ASN A 49 -22.50 9.68 -0.57
CA ASN A 49 -22.60 8.43 -1.30
C ASN A 49 -23.21 7.36 -0.37
N GLU A 50 -23.99 6.44 -0.94
CA GLU A 50 -24.64 5.36 -0.17
C GLU A 50 -23.64 4.49 0.61
N LEU A 51 -22.37 4.42 0.18
CA LEU A 51 -21.31 3.67 0.86
C LEU A 51 -20.82 4.36 2.14
N ILE A 52 -20.90 5.69 2.21
CA ILE A 52 -20.36 6.51 3.30
C ILE A 52 -21.51 6.88 4.23
N ALA A 53 -21.31 6.77 5.54
CA ALA A 53 -22.32 7.16 6.50
C ALA A 53 -22.64 8.67 6.38
N LYS A 54 -23.92 9.01 6.46
CA LYS A 54 -24.38 10.39 6.28
C LYS A 54 -23.64 11.34 7.21
N GLY A 55 -23.02 12.36 6.62
CA GLY A 55 -22.27 13.37 7.36
C GLY A 55 -20.90 12.90 7.90
N ALA A 56 -20.48 11.67 7.59
CA ALA A 56 -19.16 11.19 8.01
C ALA A 56 -18.04 11.97 7.30
N LYS A 57 -16.96 12.22 8.04
CA LYS A 57 -15.76 12.90 7.57
C LYS A 57 -14.56 12.00 7.81
N VAL A 58 -13.50 12.20 7.05
CA VAL A 58 -12.20 11.60 7.35
C VAL A 58 -11.66 12.27 8.60
N GLU A 59 -11.40 11.47 9.63
CA GLU A 59 -10.88 11.90 10.93
C GLU A 59 -9.46 11.38 11.10
N LYS A 60 -8.55 12.26 11.52
CA LYS A 60 -7.20 11.87 11.89
C LYS A 60 -7.21 11.32 13.31
N LEU A 61 -6.84 10.03 13.47
CA LEU A 61 -6.83 9.33 14.74
C LEU A 61 -5.50 9.45 15.49
N ALA A 62 -4.40 9.43 14.73
CA ALA A 62 -3.04 9.50 15.27
C ALA A 62 -2.08 10.06 14.22
N ASP A 63 -0.97 10.64 14.69
CA ASP A 63 0.10 11.22 13.88
C ASP A 63 1.48 11.01 14.53
N GLY A 64 2.52 11.59 13.92
CA GLY A 64 3.89 11.52 14.45
C GLY A 64 4.63 10.23 14.05
N PHE A 65 4.18 9.57 12.99
CA PHE A 65 4.88 8.44 12.38
C PHE A 65 5.84 8.93 11.28
N ARG A 66 6.62 8.01 10.70
CA ARG A 66 7.44 8.35 9.53
C ARG A 66 6.79 7.93 8.23
N PHE A 67 6.19 6.73 8.19
CA PHE A 67 5.39 6.26 7.07
C PHE A 67 4.55 5.08 7.51
N THR A 68 3.23 5.26 7.53
CA THR A 68 2.28 4.25 8.00
C THR A 68 1.82 3.36 6.86
N GLU A 69 1.77 2.04 7.12
CA GLU A 69 1.43 1.02 6.15
C GLU A 69 0.60 -0.11 6.74
N GLY A 70 0.23 -1.07 5.90
CA GLY A 70 -0.27 -2.38 6.15
C GLY A 70 -1.29 -2.56 7.25
N PRO A 71 -2.43 -1.85 7.26
CA PRO A 71 -3.40 -1.97 8.33
C PRO A 71 -4.12 -3.32 8.28
N ALA A 72 -4.22 -3.99 9.43
CA ALA A 72 -4.95 -5.25 9.59
C ALA A 72 -5.84 -5.21 10.83
N VAL A 73 -6.99 -5.91 10.78
CA VAL A 73 -7.99 -5.89 11.85
C VAL A 73 -8.04 -7.20 12.61
N ASP A 74 -8.01 -7.13 13.94
CA ASP A 74 -8.21 -8.29 14.81
C ASP A 74 -9.71 -8.66 14.99
N LYS A 75 -9.99 -9.76 15.70
CA LYS A 75 -11.37 -10.20 15.96
C LYS A 75 -12.18 -9.24 16.85
N LYS A 76 -11.50 -8.33 17.57
CA LYS A 76 -12.14 -7.32 18.44
C LYS A 76 -12.42 -6.02 17.68
N GLY A 77 -11.93 -5.91 16.44
CA GLY A 77 -12.03 -4.73 15.59
C GLY A 77 -10.90 -3.71 15.79
N ASN A 78 -9.88 -4.01 16.60
CA ASN A 78 -8.70 -3.19 16.73
C ASN A 78 -7.87 -3.26 15.46
N VAL A 79 -7.19 -2.16 15.12
CA VAL A 79 -6.38 -2.06 13.91
C VAL A 79 -4.91 -2.04 14.26
N TYR A 80 -4.18 -3.01 13.71
CA TYR A 80 -2.73 -3.08 13.72
C TYR A 80 -2.23 -2.43 12.43
N PHE A 81 -1.15 -1.67 12.51
CA PHE A 81 -0.54 -1.05 11.35
C PHE A 81 0.96 -0.85 11.57
N THR A 82 1.70 -0.69 10.50
CA THR A 82 3.16 -0.52 10.57
C THR A 82 3.54 0.96 10.48
N ASP A 83 4.59 1.32 11.19
CA ASP A 83 5.39 2.53 10.95
C ASP A 83 6.74 2.03 10.42
N GLN A 84 6.77 1.76 9.12
CA GLN A 84 7.81 0.99 8.45
C GLN A 84 9.22 1.56 8.67
N PRO A 85 9.49 2.87 8.48
CA PRO A 85 10.83 3.40 8.69
C PRO A 85 11.27 3.41 10.17
N ASN A 86 10.33 3.40 11.11
CA ASN A 86 10.61 3.31 12.55
C ASN A 86 10.63 1.87 13.06
N ASN A 87 10.45 0.87 12.17
CA ASN A 87 10.60 -0.56 12.45
C ASN A 87 9.69 -1.07 13.58
N ARG A 88 8.41 -0.68 13.56
CA ARG A 88 7.46 -1.06 14.61
C ARG A 88 6.06 -1.34 14.07
N ILE A 89 5.34 -2.21 14.77
CA ILE A 89 3.91 -2.46 14.59
C ILE A 89 3.16 -1.82 15.74
N LEU A 90 2.11 -1.10 15.42
CA LEU A 90 1.27 -0.34 16.35
C LEU A 90 -0.15 -0.93 16.38
N ILE A 91 -0.88 -0.65 17.47
CA ILE A 91 -2.28 -1.02 17.63
C ILE A 91 -3.09 0.24 17.94
N TRP A 92 -4.16 0.45 17.19
CA TRP A 92 -5.24 1.34 17.55
C TRP A 92 -6.36 0.53 18.22
N SER A 93 -6.55 0.72 19.53
CA SER A 93 -7.68 0.14 20.27
C SER A 93 -8.95 0.91 19.98
N VAL A 94 -9.92 0.27 19.31
CA VAL A 94 -11.22 0.93 19.00
C VAL A 94 -12.14 1.03 20.23
N LYS A 95 -11.84 0.30 21.30
CA LYS A 95 -12.60 0.41 22.55
C LYS A 95 -12.15 1.61 23.37
N ASP A 96 -10.84 1.81 23.45
CA ASP A 96 -10.23 2.78 24.36
C ASP A 96 -9.77 4.05 23.63
N GLU A 97 -9.86 4.05 22.27
CA GLU A 97 -9.38 5.10 21.38
C GLU A 97 -7.91 5.48 21.67
N LYS A 98 -7.08 4.45 21.84
CA LYS A 98 -5.68 4.59 22.24
C LYS A 98 -4.75 3.85 21.30
N LEU A 99 -3.62 4.50 21.07
CA LEU A 99 -2.47 3.95 20.38
C LEU A 99 -1.53 3.25 21.36
N SER A 100 -1.00 2.09 20.96
CA SER A 100 0.07 1.39 21.67
C SER A 100 0.99 0.70 20.68
N VAL A 101 2.18 0.31 21.14
CA VAL A 101 3.11 -0.51 20.35
C VAL A 101 2.79 -1.97 20.60
N PHE A 102 2.64 -2.75 19.53
CA PHE A 102 2.55 -4.20 19.59
C PHE A 102 3.93 -4.84 19.57
N HIS A 103 4.78 -4.41 18.62
CA HIS A 103 6.11 -5.00 18.46
C HIS A 103 7.11 -3.98 17.91
N GLU A 104 8.30 -3.96 18.49
CA GLU A 104 9.48 -3.25 17.99
C GLU A 104 10.36 -4.22 17.19
N ASN A 105 11.16 -3.71 16.26
CA ASN A 105 12.07 -4.52 15.43
C ASN A 105 11.35 -5.59 14.59
N CYS A 106 10.27 -5.19 13.92
CA CYS A 106 9.41 -6.05 13.12
C CYS A 106 9.95 -6.34 11.70
N GLY A 107 11.25 -6.22 11.46
CA GLY A 107 11.84 -6.38 10.12
C GLY A 107 11.40 -5.29 9.15
N ARG A 108 11.09 -4.08 9.65
CA ARG A 108 10.50 -2.97 8.88
C ARG A 108 9.32 -3.42 8.05
N ALA A 109 8.40 -4.12 8.73
CA ALA A 109 7.22 -4.69 8.13
C ALA A 109 6.42 -3.66 7.32
N ASN A 110 5.89 -4.09 6.18
CA ASN A 110 4.97 -3.34 5.34
C ASN A 110 3.54 -3.86 5.55
N GLY A 111 3.01 -4.73 4.69
CA GLY A 111 1.67 -5.29 4.80
C GLY A 111 1.49 -6.22 6.00
N LEU A 112 0.30 -6.18 6.59
CA LEU A 112 -0.13 -7.06 7.68
C LEU A 112 -1.45 -7.75 7.32
N TYR A 113 -1.66 -8.95 7.86
CA TYR A 113 -2.94 -9.64 7.79
C TYR A 113 -3.14 -10.60 8.96
N PHE A 114 -4.36 -10.77 9.44
CA PHE A 114 -4.67 -11.76 10.46
C PHE A 114 -5.09 -13.10 9.85
N ASP A 115 -4.49 -14.19 10.31
CA ASP A 115 -4.98 -15.53 9.98
C ASP A 115 -6.27 -15.87 10.76
N LYS A 116 -6.95 -16.96 10.37
CA LYS A 116 -8.17 -17.41 11.05
C LYS A 116 -7.97 -17.78 12.52
N LYS A 117 -6.75 -18.12 12.91
CA LYS A 117 -6.39 -18.47 14.30
C LYS A 117 -6.15 -17.23 15.15
N GLY A 118 -5.98 -16.07 14.52
CA GLY A 118 -5.72 -14.79 15.18
C GLY A 118 -4.23 -14.47 15.32
N ASN A 119 -3.35 -15.15 14.59
CA ASN A 119 -1.97 -14.76 14.48
C ASN A 119 -1.84 -13.62 13.46
N LEU A 120 -0.90 -12.72 13.70
CA LEU A 120 -0.60 -11.62 12.79
C LEU A 120 0.50 -12.04 11.82
N LEU A 121 0.23 -11.94 10.52
CA LEU A 121 1.21 -12.13 9.46
C LEU A 121 1.78 -10.78 9.05
N SER A 122 3.06 -10.72 8.72
CA SER A 122 3.71 -9.49 8.25
C SER A 122 4.67 -9.74 7.10
N CYS A 123 4.69 -8.80 6.17
CA CYS A 123 5.69 -8.70 5.12
C CYS A 123 6.90 -7.95 5.67
N SER A 124 7.92 -8.67 6.15
CA SER A 124 9.15 -8.10 6.72
C SER A 124 10.14 -7.73 5.62
N ASP A 125 9.93 -6.54 5.02
CA ASP A 125 10.64 -6.02 3.84
C ASP A 125 12.17 -6.01 4.03
N MET A 126 12.66 -5.56 5.19
CA MET A 126 14.08 -5.48 5.49
C MET A 126 14.77 -6.84 5.49
N ASP A 127 14.08 -7.88 5.96
CA ASP A 127 14.66 -9.22 6.12
C ASP A 127 14.38 -10.13 4.92
N ASN A 128 13.59 -9.65 3.92
CA ASN A 128 13.14 -10.42 2.75
C ASN A 128 12.22 -11.59 3.11
N GLU A 129 11.38 -11.45 4.14
CA GLU A 129 10.69 -12.55 4.78
C GLU A 129 9.20 -12.27 4.99
N ILE A 130 8.42 -13.34 5.16
CA ILE A 130 7.09 -13.25 5.77
C ILE A 130 7.18 -13.87 7.16
N TRP A 131 6.75 -13.10 8.16
CA TRP A 131 6.73 -13.52 9.56
C TRP A 131 5.30 -13.80 10.02
N LYS A 132 5.19 -14.67 11.01
CA LYS A 132 3.95 -14.91 11.73
C LYS A 132 4.17 -14.67 13.22
N PHE A 133 3.48 -13.69 13.76
CA PHE A 133 3.47 -13.36 15.20
C PHE A 133 2.33 -14.07 15.91
N ASP A 134 2.60 -14.57 17.11
CA ASP A 134 1.55 -14.81 18.10
C ASP A 134 1.13 -13.49 18.77
N MET A 135 0.12 -13.54 19.64
CA MET A 135 -0.37 -12.32 20.30
C MET A 135 0.47 -11.88 21.51
N ASP A 136 1.50 -12.67 21.87
CA ASP A 136 2.53 -12.31 22.85
C ASP A 136 3.72 -11.59 22.19
N GLY A 137 3.70 -11.48 20.85
CA GLY A 137 4.73 -10.81 20.05
C GLY A 137 5.90 -11.71 19.65
N ASN A 138 5.86 -13.01 19.91
CA ASN A 138 6.87 -13.93 19.38
C ASN A 138 6.58 -14.19 17.91
N HIS A 139 7.63 -14.31 17.08
CA HIS A 139 7.44 -14.59 15.68
C HIS A 139 8.23 -15.81 15.19
N VAL A 140 7.75 -16.38 14.10
CA VAL A 140 8.44 -17.40 13.31
C VAL A 140 8.47 -16.95 11.86
N VAL A 141 9.58 -17.24 11.16
CA VAL A 141 9.70 -17.00 9.72
C VAL A 141 8.94 -18.09 8.98
N LEU A 142 8.04 -17.68 8.08
CA LEU A 142 7.27 -18.59 7.22
C LEU A 142 7.97 -18.85 5.88
N ILE A 143 8.60 -17.80 5.33
CA ILE A 143 9.34 -17.85 4.09
C ILE A 143 10.45 -16.78 4.10
N SER A 144 11.61 -17.14 3.52
CA SER A 144 12.77 -16.25 3.32
C SER A 144 13.31 -16.30 1.89
N ASP A 145 12.93 -17.32 1.12
CA ASP A 145 13.44 -17.51 -0.24
C ASP A 145 12.45 -18.26 -1.15
N PHE A 146 12.69 -18.16 -2.43
CA PHE A 146 12.08 -18.98 -3.46
C PHE A 146 13.18 -19.58 -4.33
N GLU A 147 13.23 -20.93 -4.40
CA GLU A 147 14.25 -21.69 -5.13
C GLU A 147 15.70 -21.31 -4.74
N GLY A 148 15.94 -21.09 -3.44
CA GLY A 148 17.26 -20.75 -2.88
C GLY A 148 17.71 -19.30 -3.12
N LYS A 149 16.85 -18.45 -3.66
CA LYS A 149 17.10 -17.01 -3.84
C LYS A 149 16.20 -16.22 -2.88
N LYS A 150 16.77 -15.26 -2.17
CA LYS A 150 16.00 -14.40 -1.27
C LYS A 150 14.87 -13.69 -2.00
N MET A 151 13.74 -13.49 -1.29
CA MET A 151 12.67 -12.62 -1.76
C MET A 151 13.20 -11.19 -1.96
N ASN A 152 12.53 -10.39 -2.81
CA ASN A 152 12.91 -8.99 -3.05
C ASN A 152 12.66 -8.10 -1.84
N GLY A 153 11.54 -8.30 -1.20
CA GLY A 153 11.01 -7.62 -0.04
C GLY A 153 9.50 -7.70 -0.09
N PRO A 154 8.90 -8.78 0.50
CA PRO A 154 7.45 -8.92 0.50
C PRO A 154 6.76 -7.63 0.94
N ASN A 155 5.72 -7.22 0.20
CA ASN A 155 5.08 -5.92 0.38
C ASN A 155 3.69 -6.04 1.01
N ASP A 156 2.76 -6.75 0.36
CA ASP A 156 1.41 -6.94 0.88
C ASP A 156 0.96 -8.40 0.76
N LEU A 157 -0.04 -8.81 1.55
CA LEU A 157 -0.46 -10.19 1.61
C LEU A 157 -1.96 -10.36 1.93
N TRP A 158 -2.53 -11.46 1.43
CA TRP A 158 -3.88 -11.87 1.74
C TRP A 158 -3.94 -13.37 2.09
N VAL A 159 -4.68 -13.70 3.16
CA VAL A 159 -4.87 -15.08 3.57
C VAL A 159 -6.14 -15.64 2.95
N HIS A 160 -5.96 -16.60 2.05
CA HIS A 160 -7.06 -17.32 1.42
C HIS A 160 -7.88 -18.12 2.45
N PRO A 161 -9.21 -18.36 2.23
CA PRO A 161 -10.05 -19.15 3.11
C PRO A 161 -9.53 -20.56 3.44
N ASN A 162 -8.70 -21.17 2.59
CA ASN A 162 -8.06 -22.45 2.88
C ASN A 162 -6.85 -22.36 3.83
N GLY A 163 -6.40 -21.14 4.17
CA GLY A 163 -5.24 -20.88 5.03
C GLY A 163 -3.93 -20.63 4.28
N GLY A 164 -3.90 -20.74 2.95
CA GLY A 164 -2.75 -20.34 2.15
C GLY A 164 -2.64 -18.82 2.02
N ILE A 165 -1.48 -18.33 1.65
CA ILE A 165 -1.16 -16.90 1.63
C ILE A 165 -0.75 -16.50 0.22
N TYR A 166 -1.48 -15.57 -0.39
CA TYR A 166 -1.02 -14.85 -1.58
C TYR A 166 -0.28 -13.60 -1.14
N PHE A 167 0.84 -13.29 -1.76
CA PHE A 167 1.62 -12.11 -1.42
C PHE A 167 2.37 -11.54 -2.62
N THR A 168 2.66 -10.25 -2.56
CA THR A 168 3.43 -9.51 -3.57
C THR A 168 4.86 -9.32 -3.11
N ASP A 169 5.81 -9.42 -4.06
CA ASP A 169 7.24 -9.32 -3.78
C ASP A 169 7.94 -8.34 -4.74
N PRO A 170 7.58 -7.04 -4.69
CA PRO A 170 8.28 -6.01 -5.44
C PRO A 170 9.61 -5.64 -4.79
N LEU A 171 10.48 -4.94 -5.53
CA LEU A 171 11.70 -4.35 -4.97
C LEU A 171 11.56 -2.84 -4.77
N TYR A 172 11.38 -2.42 -3.53
CA TYR A 172 11.46 -1.01 -3.14
C TYR A 172 12.74 -0.75 -2.36
N LYS A 173 13.78 -0.29 -3.02
CA LYS A 173 15.03 0.10 -2.34
C LYS A 173 14.75 1.23 -1.36
N ARG A 174 15.17 1.04 -0.10
CA ARG A 174 15.00 2.01 0.97
C ARG A 174 16.36 2.49 1.47
N ASP A 175 16.49 3.79 1.74
CA ASP A 175 17.75 4.39 2.23
C ASP A 175 18.19 3.84 3.59
N TYR A 176 17.24 3.33 4.38
CA TYR A 176 17.50 2.74 5.68
C TYR A 176 17.85 1.25 5.65
N TRP A 177 17.90 0.62 4.48
CA TRP A 177 18.29 -0.79 4.39
C TRP A 177 19.76 -0.99 4.72
N THR A 178 20.04 -1.96 5.60
CA THR A 178 21.38 -2.45 5.89
C THR A 178 21.72 -3.75 5.15
N ARG A 179 20.75 -4.33 4.42
CA ARG A 179 20.91 -5.51 3.58
C ARG A 179 21.40 -5.16 2.18
N ASP A 180 21.89 -6.16 1.44
CA ASP A 180 22.20 -6.00 0.01
C ASP A 180 20.91 -5.61 -0.74
N PRO A 181 20.88 -4.45 -1.41
CA PRO A 181 19.71 -3.99 -2.17
C PRO A 181 19.57 -4.65 -3.53
N LYS A 182 20.44 -5.60 -3.90
CA LYS A 182 20.34 -6.30 -5.19
C LYS A 182 19.22 -7.32 -5.18
N MET A 183 18.44 -7.31 -6.24
CA MET A 183 17.45 -8.34 -6.52
C MET A 183 18.17 -9.67 -6.77
N GLN A 184 17.75 -10.74 -6.07
CA GLN A 184 18.21 -12.10 -6.32
C GLN A 184 17.23 -12.87 -7.20
N GLN A 185 15.93 -12.55 -7.11
CA GLN A 185 14.93 -13.06 -8.04
C GLN A 185 15.15 -12.47 -9.44
N ASP A 186 14.61 -13.10 -10.46
CA ASP A 186 14.70 -12.67 -11.85
C ASP A 186 13.61 -11.63 -12.25
N GLY A 187 12.80 -11.20 -11.29
CA GLY A 187 11.73 -10.19 -11.46
C GLY A 187 10.98 -9.90 -10.17
N GLU A 188 9.90 -9.13 -10.30
CA GLU A 188 8.99 -8.75 -9.22
C GLU A 188 7.66 -9.49 -9.42
N TYR A 189 7.23 -10.34 -8.47
CA TYR A 189 6.21 -11.36 -8.74
C TYR A 189 5.14 -11.46 -7.67
N VAL A 190 4.07 -12.18 -8.01
CA VAL A 190 3.06 -12.62 -7.06
C VAL A 190 3.30 -14.09 -6.74
N TYR A 191 3.26 -14.42 -5.46
CA TYR A 191 3.49 -15.75 -4.96
C TYR A 191 2.31 -16.27 -4.14
N TYR A 192 2.26 -17.59 -4.00
CA TYR A 192 1.38 -18.29 -3.08
C TYR A 192 2.21 -19.21 -2.16
N LEU A 193 1.94 -19.12 -0.85
CA LEU A 193 2.47 -20.02 0.17
C LEU A 193 1.36 -20.96 0.65
N SER A 194 1.61 -22.28 0.60
CA SER A 194 0.64 -23.29 1.01
C SER A 194 0.23 -23.19 2.49
N PRO A 195 -0.96 -23.72 2.89
CA PRO A 195 -1.47 -23.64 4.27
C PRO A 195 -0.58 -24.28 5.33
N ASP A 196 0.25 -25.24 4.95
CA ASP A 196 1.25 -25.90 5.79
C ASP A 196 2.61 -25.22 5.79
N TYR A 197 2.72 -24.11 5.04
CA TYR A 197 3.92 -23.28 4.87
C TYR A 197 5.12 -24.01 4.25
N LYS A 198 4.90 -25.12 3.51
CA LYS A 198 5.99 -25.94 2.95
C LYS A 198 6.23 -25.70 1.48
N LYS A 199 5.22 -25.24 0.74
CA LYS A 199 5.31 -25.05 -0.70
C LYS A 199 5.06 -23.60 -1.07
N VAL A 200 6.01 -23.01 -1.79
CA VAL A 200 5.88 -21.71 -2.43
C VAL A 200 5.70 -21.89 -3.92
N MET A 201 4.83 -21.11 -4.54
CA MET A 201 4.62 -21.08 -5.98
C MET A 201 4.62 -19.64 -6.46
N ARG A 202 5.30 -19.35 -7.56
CA ARG A 202 5.10 -18.12 -8.34
C ARG A 202 3.77 -18.29 -9.10
N VAL A 203 2.82 -17.40 -8.87
CA VAL A 203 1.48 -17.51 -9.45
C VAL A 203 1.17 -16.46 -10.52
N ASP A 204 1.92 -15.35 -10.55
CA ASP A 204 1.93 -14.40 -11.67
C ASP A 204 3.35 -13.81 -11.84
N SER A 205 3.76 -13.65 -13.10
CA SER A 205 5.06 -13.10 -13.52
C SER A 205 4.94 -12.03 -14.60
N GLU A 206 3.74 -11.52 -14.84
CA GLU A 206 3.46 -10.55 -15.91
C GLU A 206 3.14 -9.15 -15.38
N ILE A 207 2.96 -9.00 -14.06
CA ILE A 207 2.79 -7.70 -13.40
C ILE A 207 4.16 -7.03 -13.29
N GLU A 208 4.23 -5.74 -13.67
CA GLU A 208 5.51 -5.02 -13.67
C GLU A 208 6.00 -4.67 -12.27
N LYS A 209 5.07 -4.27 -11.37
CA LYS A 209 5.35 -3.98 -9.96
C LYS A 209 4.13 -4.29 -9.10
N PRO A 210 3.97 -5.56 -8.68
CA PRO A 210 2.85 -5.95 -7.83
C PRO A 210 2.95 -5.25 -6.46
N ASN A 211 1.82 -4.75 -5.97
CA ASN A 211 1.74 -4.08 -4.67
C ASN A 211 0.47 -4.55 -3.93
N GLY A 212 -0.56 -3.74 -3.76
CA GLY A 212 -1.76 -4.11 -3.04
C GLY A 212 -2.41 -5.39 -3.58
N ILE A 213 -2.82 -6.27 -2.67
CA ILE A 213 -3.40 -7.58 -2.99
C ILE A 213 -4.54 -7.92 -2.04
N ILE A 214 -5.67 -8.39 -2.56
CA ILE A 214 -6.81 -8.84 -1.77
C ILE A 214 -7.61 -9.90 -2.53
N GLY A 215 -8.15 -10.88 -1.84
CA GLY A 215 -9.08 -11.82 -2.44
C GLY A 215 -10.54 -11.52 -2.13
N SER A 216 -11.44 -12.07 -2.96
CA SER A 216 -12.85 -12.06 -2.67
C SER A 216 -13.16 -12.89 -1.42
N PRO A 217 -14.23 -12.54 -0.65
CA PRO A 217 -14.55 -13.23 0.61
C PRO A 217 -14.83 -14.74 0.44
N ASP A 218 -15.30 -15.14 -0.74
CA ASP A 218 -15.57 -16.54 -1.08
C ASP A 218 -14.31 -17.31 -1.54
N GLY A 219 -13.17 -16.62 -1.65
CA GLY A 219 -11.90 -17.21 -2.06
C GLY A 219 -11.79 -17.56 -3.54
N LYS A 220 -12.69 -17.06 -4.40
CA LYS A 220 -12.69 -17.43 -5.83
C LYS A 220 -11.89 -16.48 -6.70
N HIS A 221 -11.72 -15.24 -6.27
CA HIS A 221 -11.04 -14.22 -7.04
C HIS A 221 -9.89 -13.59 -6.24
N LEU A 222 -8.83 -13.23 -6.94
CA LEU A 222 -7.71 -12.44 -6.42
C LEU A 222 -7.60 -11.16 -7.22
N TYR A 223 -7.49 -10.03 -6.52
CA TYR A 223 -7.19 -8.73 -7.11
C TYR A 223 -5.76 -8.35 -6.78
N VAL A 224 -5.00 -7.93 -7.78
CA VAL A 224 -3.61 -7.50 -7.62
C VAL A 224 -3.40 -6.19 -8.36
N ALA A 225 -2.88 -5.21 -7.65
CA ALA A 225 -2.54 -3.91 -8.23
C ALA A 225 -1.12 -3.92 -8.80
N ASP A 226 -0.99 -3.48 -10.04
CA ASP A 226 0.27 -3.12 -10.68
C ASP A 226 0.44 -1.61 -10.57
N ILE A 227 1.20 -1.18 -9.57
CA ILE A 227 1.35 0.25 -9.29
C ILE A 227 2.14 0.96 -10.40
N LYS A 228 3.08 0.27 -11.04
CA LYS A 228 3.89 0.84 -12.12
C LYS A 228 3.12 0.99 -13.42
N ALA A 229 2.33 -0.02 -13.80
CA ALA A 229 1.48 0.03 -14.98
C ALA A 229 0.20 0.86 -14.77
N SER A 230 -0.08 1.33 -13.53
CA SER A 230 -1.32 2.01 -13.16
C SER A 230 -2.57 1.20 -13.51
N LYS A 231 -2.56 -0.09 -13.15
CA LYS A 231 -3.64 -1.05 -13.43
C LYS A 231 -3.91 -1.92 -12.22
N THR A 232 -5.13 -2.43 -12.10
CA THR A 232 -5.47 -3.52 -11.18
C THR A 232 -6.08 -4.65 -11.99
N TYR A 233 -5.63 -5.86 -11.71
CA TYR A 233 -6.09 -7.08 -12.38
C TYR A 233 -6.92 -7.93 -11.43
N VAL A 234 -7.82 -8.72 -12.00
CA VAL A 234 -8.56 -9.78 -11.31
C VAL A 234 -8.26 -11.12 -11.94
N TYR A 235 -8.14 -12.15 -11.11
CA TYR A 235 -7.87 -13.54 -11.48
C TYR A 235 -8.91 -14.46 -10.89
N ASP A 236 -9.14 -15.60 -11.51
CA ASP A 236 -9.84 -16.73 -10.92
C ASP A 236 -8.83 -17.61 -10.18
N ILE A 237 -9.09 -17.90 -8.91
CA ILE A 237 -8.28 -18.81 -8.08
C ILE A 237 -8.74 -20.24 -8.34
N GLN A 238 -7.80 -21.12 -8.70
CA GLN A 238 -8.06 -22.53 -8.93
C GLN A 238 -7.92 -23.35 -7.64
N PRO A 239 -8.48 -24.57 -7.56
CA PRO A 239 -8.36 -25.44 -6.38
C PRO A 239 -6.93 -25.78 -5.97
N ASP A 240 -5.98 -25.76 -6.92
CA ASP A 240 -4.54 -25.95 -6.68
C ASP A 240 -3.80 -24.64 -6.35
N ALA A 241 -4.55 -23.55 -6.15
CA ALA A 241 -4.08 -22.20 -5.88
C ALA A 241 -3.36 -21.51 -7.06
N THR A 242 -3.35 -22.06 -8.25
CA THR A 242 -2.93 -21.36 -9.45
C THR A 242 -3.95 -20.28 -9.85
N LEU A 243 -3.49 -19.28 -10.60
CA LEU A 243 -4.32 -18.18 -11.08
C LEU A 243 -4.60 -18.35 -12.57
N THR A 244 -5.84 -18.12 -12.96
CA THR A 244 -6.29 -18.16 -14.37
C THR A 244 -7.16 -16.96 -14.71
N ASN A 245 -7.51 -16.82 -15.98
CA ASN A 245 -8.46 -15.79 -16.46
C ASN A 245 -8.09 -14.37 -16.03
N LYS A 246 -6.78 -14.02 -16.06
CA LYS A 246 -6.32 -12.65 -15.80
C LYS A 246 -7.08 -11.65 -16.65
N LYS A 247 -7.74 -10.69 -16.01
CA LYS A 247 -8.48 -9.62 -16.67
C LYS A 247 -8.12 -8.28 -16.05
N LEU A 248 -8.11 -7.23 -16.88
CA LEU A 248 -8.04 -5.87 -16.37
C LEU A 248 -9.33 -5.58 -15.58
N PHE A 249 -9.19 -5.26 -14.30
CA PHE A 249 -10.30 -4.83 -13.46
C PHE A 249 -10.54 -3.32 -13.60
N THR A 250 -9.47 -2.51 -13.49
CA THR A 250 -9.56 -1.06 -13.69
C THR A 250 -8.20 -0.46 -14.09
N ASN A 251 -8.24 0.72 -14.74
CA ASN A 251 -7.05 1.52 -15.09
C ASN A 251 -6.64 2.41 -13.91
N MET A 252 -6.36 1.80 -12.78
CA MET A 252 -5.79 2.42 -11.59
C MET A 252 -4.90 1.39 -10.90
N GLY A 253 -3.63 1.73 -10.64
CA GLY A 253 -2.77 1.02 -9.71
C GLY A 253 -3.10 1.40 -8.27
N SER A 254 -2.58 0.65 -7.31
CA SER A 254 -2.80 0.91 -5.90
C SER A 254 -1.60 0.50 -5.07
N ASP A 255 -1.35 1.24 -4.01
CA ASP A 255 -0.42 0.81 -2.96
C ASP A 255 -1.08 -0.28 -2.12
N GLY A 256 -2.11 0.02 -1.34
CA GLY A 256 -2.91 -0.95 -0.61
C GLY A 256 -4.31 -1.16 -1.20
N VAL A 257 -4.93 -2.27 -0.87
CA VAL A 257 -6.27 -2.65 -1.36
C VAL A 257 -7.09 -3.32 -0.27
N THR A 258 -8.38 -2.96 -0.16
CA THR A 258 -9.33 -3.73 0.63
C THR A 258 -10.65 -3.92 -0.11
N ILE A 259 -11.53 -4.80 0.41
CA ILE A 259 -12.82 -5.15 -0.21
C ILE A 259 -13.93 -5.13 0.84
N ASP A 260 -15.12 -4.67 0.47
CA ASP A 260 -16.29 -4.73 1.33
C ASP A 260 -17.16 -5.98 1.07
N SER A 261 -18.20 -6.16 1.88
CA SER A 261 -19.12 -7.29 1.78
C SER A 261 -20.01 -7.29 0.54
N GLN A 262 -20.03 -6.20 -0.22
CA GLN A 262 -20.73 -6.09 -1.50
C GLN A 262 -19.79 -6.36 -2.69
N GLY A 263 -18.50 -6.59 -2.41
CA GLY A 263 -17.46 -6.82 -3.42
C GLY A 263 -16.89 -5.53 -4.02
N ASN A 264 -17.18 -4.37 -3.43
CA ASN A 264 -16.55 -3.13 -3.88
C ASN A 264 -15.08 -3.09 -3.44
N LEU A 265 -14.20 -2.69 -4.35
CA LEU A 265 -12.76 -2.62 -4.14
C LEU A 265 -12.35 -1.18 -3.81
N TYR A 266 -11.54 -1.03 -2.77
CA TYR A 266 -11.03 0.25 -2.28
C TYR A 266 -9.54 0.31 -2.61
N LEU A 267 -9.17 1.19 -3.54
CA LEU A 267 -7.80 1.39 -4.01
C LEU A 267 -7.22 2.69 -3.44
N THR A 268 -5.97 2.63 -3.01
CA THR A 268 -5.26 3.78 -2.40
C THR A 268 -4.32 4.48 -3.40
N GLY A 269 -3.77 5.63 -2.96
CA GLY A 269 -2.87 6.48 -3.73
C GLY A 269 -3.09 7.95 -3.37
N ARG A 270 -3.84 8.71 -4.15
CA ARG A 270 -4.33 10.04 -3.77
C ARG A 270 -5.73 9.91 -3.17
N GLY A 271 -5.81 9.72 -1.85
CA GLY A 271 -7.05 9.32 -1.19
C GLY A 271 -7.41 7.84 -1.46
N VAL A 272 -8.68 7.50 -1.24
CA VAL A 272 -9.22 6.15 -1.47
C VAL A 272 -10.27 6.22 -2.58
N THR A 273 -10.07 5.48 -3.66
CA THR A 273 -11.05 5.37 -4.76
C THR A 273 -11.76 4.04 -4.70
N VAL A 274 -13.08 4.06 -4.77
CA VAL A 274 -13.91 2.85 -4.66
C VAL A 274 -14.46 2.46 -6.01
N PHE A 275 -14.32 1.18 -6.34
CA PHE A 275 -14.84 0.58 -7.56
C PHE A 275 -15.85 -0.52 -7.23
N ASN A 276 -16.94 -0.60 -7.98
CA ASN A 276 -17.89 -1.69 -7.86
C ASN A 276 -17.32 -3.00 -8.45
N PRO A 277 -17.98 -4.16 -8.29
CA PRO A 277 -17.50 -5.43 -8.82
C PRO A 277 -17.30 -5.48 -10.34
N LYS A 278 -17.81 -4.49 -11.09
CA LYS A 278 -17.58 -4.36 -12.54
C LYS A 278 -16.36 -3.52 -12.89
N GLY A 279 -15.63 -2.97 -11.89
CA GLY A 279 -14.52 -2.06 -12.11
C GLY A 279 -14.92 -0.62 -12.45
N GLU A 280 -16.15 -0.24 -12.20
CA GLU A 280 -16.65 1.14 -12.38
C GLU A 280 -16.41 1.94 -11.10
N LYS A 281 -15.83 3.13 -11.23
CA LYS A 281 -15.62 4.04 -10.09
C LYS A 281 -16.95 4.54 -9.54
N ILE A 282 -17.21 4.31 -8.25
CA ILE A 282 -18.46 4.68 -7.57
C ILE A 282 -18.28 5.69 -6.44
N ALA A 283 -17.06 5.85 -5.90
CA ALA A 283 -16.77 6.85 -4.88
C ALA A 283 -15.30 7.27 -4.89
N HIS A 284 -15.03 8.41 -4.25
CA HIS A 284 -13.69 8.85 -3.90
C HIS A 284 -13.72 9.50 -2.51
N ILE A 285 -12.79 9.09 -1.65
CA ILE A 285 -12.62 9.59 -0.28
C ILE A 285 -11.29 10.36 -0.26
N PRO A 286 -11.31 11.69 -0.29
CA PRO A 286 -10.10 12.49 -0.21
C PRO A 286 -9.49 12.37 1.20
N VAL A 287 -8.16 12.23 1.28
CA VAL A 287 -7.39 12.16 2.52
C VAL A 287 -6.36 13.28 2.50
N GLU A 288 -6.32 14.09 3.56
CA GLU A 288 -5.36 15.18 3.67
C GLU A 288 -3.97 14.67 4.06
N ALA A 289 -3.32 13.97 3.12
CA ALA A 289 -1.98 13.43 3.24
C ALA A 289 -1.26 13.46 1.90
N GLY A 290 0.07 13.45 1.90
CA GLY A 290 0.87 13.42 0.68
C GLY A 290 0.64 12.14 -0.13
N TRP A 291 0.47 11.02 0.56
CA TRP A 291 0.21 9.69 -0.01
C TRP A 291 -0.66 8.85 0.90
N THR A 292 -1.69 8.22 0.33
CA THR A 292 -2.51 7.22 1.02
C THR A 292 -1.94 5.86 0.70
N ALA A 293 -1.33 5.23 1.70
CA ALA A 293 -0.57 4.00 1.49
C ALA A 293 -1.47 2.77 1.48
N ASN A 294 -2.24 2.56 2.56
CA ASN A 294 -3.03 1.33 2.65
C ASN A 294 -4.35 1.56 3.42
N VAL A 295 -5.22 0.55 3.41
CA VAL A 295 -6.59 0.70 3.92
C VAL A 295 -7.15 -0.65 4.39
N CYS A 296 -7.89 -0.65 5.53
CA CYS A 296 -8.66 -1.82 5.96
C CYS A 296 -9.96 -1.41 6.64
N PHE A 297 -10.93 -2.30 6.63
CA PHE A 297 -12.10 -2.17 7.47
C PHE A 297 -11.83 -2.68 8.89
N GLY A 298 -12.40 -2.00 9.89
CA GLY A 298 -12.28 -2.36 11.29
C GLY A 298 -13.45 -1.84 12.12
N GLY A 299 -13.22 -1.70 13.44
CA GLY A 299 -14.29 -1.40 14.37
C GLY A 299 -15.10 -2.65 14.75
N LYS A 300 -15.89 -2.57 15.83
CA LYS A 300 -16.68 -3.70 16.34
C LYS A 300 -17.64 -4.28 15.30
N ASP A 301 -18.20 -3.46 14.45
CA ASP A 301 -19.18 -3.82 13.43
C ASP A 301 -18.61 -3.87 12.02
N MET A 302 -17.28 -3.70 11.87
CA MET A 302 -16.56 -3.70 10.58
C MET A 302 -17.05 -2.63 9.60
N LYS A 303 -17.54 -1.51 10.11
CA LYS A 303 -18.05 -0.39 9.31
C LYS A 303 -17.19 0.88 9.40
N THR A 304 -16.02 0.80 9.95
CA THR A 304 -15.06 1.91 9.95
C THR A 304 -13.92 1.56 9.00
N LEU A 305 -13.71 2.40 7.99
CA LEU A 305 -12.56 2.29 7.10
C LEU A 305 -11.38 3.02 7.77
N PHE A 306 -10.33 2.30 8.11
CA PHE A 306 -9.07 2.83 8.60
C PHE A 306 -8.10 2.99 7.44
N ILE A 307 -7.36 4.09 7.45
CA ILE A 307 -6.53 4.52 6.33
C ILE A 307 -5.17 4.91 6.87
N THR A 308 -4.13 4.21 6.45
CA THR A 308 -2.75 4.62 6.68
C THR A 308 -2.32 5.55 5.56
N ALA A 309 -1.82 6.73 5.93
CA ALA A 309 -1.46 7.74 4.94
C ALA A 309 -0.31 8.62 5.41
N SER A 310 0.82 8.53 4.71
CA SER A 310 2.05 9.24 5.06
C SER A 310 2.39 9.06 6.55
N GLU A 311 2.35 10.10 7.35
CA GLU A 311 2.75 10.12 8.76
C GLU A 311 1.57 9.95 9.74
N ASN A 312 0.41 9.46 9.24
CA ASN A 312 -0.84 9.51 10.00
C ASN A 312 -1.67 8.22 9.86
N LEU A 313 -2.54 8.00 10.85
CA LEU A 313 -3.67 7.07 10.78
C LEU A 313 -4.97 7.88 10.73
N TYR A 314 -5.83 7.57 9.77
CA TYR A 314 -7.16 8.16 9.61
C TYR A 314 -8.24 7.11 9.71
N SER A 315 -9.49 7.58 9.87
CA SER A 315 -10.67 6.74 9.72
C SER A 315 -11.84 7.52 9.11
N ILE A 316 -12.78 6.76 8.55
CA ILE A 316 -14.09 7.27 8.12
C ILE A 316 -15.16 6.23 8.38
N ARG A 317 -16.34 6.68 8.80
CA ARG A 317 -17.48 5.79 9.03
C ARG A 317 -18.19 5.45 7.72
N MET A 318 -18.45 4.14 7.51
CA MET A 318 -19.07 3.60 6.32
C MET A 318 -20.46 3.02 6.61
N ASN A 319 -21.33 2.95 5.61
CA ASN A 319 -22.62 2.22 5.67
C ASN A 319 -22.44 0.73 5.39
N VAL A 320 -21.44 0.37 4.61
CA VAL A 320 -21.09 -1.02 4.25
C VAL A 320 -20.15 -1.64 5.27
N LYS A 321 -20.09 -2.97 5.29
CA LYS A 321 -19.14 -3.72 6.11
C LYS A 321 -17.95 -4.18 5.28
N GLY A 322 -16.78 -4.14 5.86
CA GLY A 322 -15.63 -4.87 5.34
C GLY A 322 -15.76 -6.38 5.51
N THR A 323 -14.90 -7.10 4.84
CA THR A 323 -14.73 -8.57 4.97
C THR A 323 -13.54 -8.89 5.88
N ARG A 324 -13.53 -10.12 6.39
CA ARG A 324 -12.42 -10.66 7.21
C ARG A 324 -11.83 -11.89 6.56
#